data_fe839b0d358c1162b28d45b68717dd38
#
_entry.id   fe839b0d358c1162b28d45b68717dd38
#
_cell.length_a   1.000
_cell.length_b   1.000
_cell.length_c   1.000
_cell.angle_alpha   90.00
_cell.angle_beta   90.00
_cell.angle_gamma   90.00
#
_symmetry.space_group_name_H-M   'P 1'
#
loop_
_entity.id
_entity.type
_entity.pdbx_description
1 polymer ?
#
loop_
_entity_poly.entity_id
_entity_poly.type
_entity_poly.pdbx_seq_one_letter_code
_entity_poly.pdbx_strand_id
1 'polypeptide(L)'
;MSGDALGMIETKGFTAMVEAADAMVKAARVELVGFEKIGGGYVTAIVRGDVAAVKAATEAGQRAAERVGEVVSVHVIPRPHVNVD
;
A
#
# COMPACT_ATOMS: atom_id res chain seq x y z
N MET A 1 21.25 -1.83 -7.18
CA MET A 1 20.09 -2.61 -7.18
C MET A 1 18.93 -1.85 -7.77
N SER A 2 18.07 -2.58 -8.34
CA SER A 2 16.94 -1.94 -8.93
C SER A 2 16.15 -1.29 -7.83
N GLY A 3 15.46 -0.29 -8.16
CA GLY A 3 14.72 0.45 -7.20
C GLY A 3 13.56 -0.33 -6.64
N ASP A 4 13.28 -0.07 -5.41
CA ASP A 4 12.07 -0.53 -4.80
C ASP A 4 10.92 0.30 -5.34
N ALA A 5 9.74 -0.27 -5.26
CA ALA A 5 8.53 0.48 -5.53
C ALA A 5 7.84 0.80 -4.21
N LEU A 6 7.01 1.81 -4.24
CA LEU A 6 6.15 2.14 -3.12
C LEU A 6 4.72 1.85 -3.52
N GLY A 7 3.96 1.28 -2.60
CA GLY A 7 2.53 1.10 -2.77
C GLY A 7 1.81 1.87 -1.70
N MET A 8 0.70 2.48 -2.07
CA MET A 8 -0.08 3.25 -1.11
C MET A 8 -1.54 2.90 -1.27
N ILE A 9 -2.20 2.71 -0.13
CA ILE A 9 -3.64 2.54 -0.11
C ILE A 9 -4.20 3.57 0.86
N GLU A 10 -5.20 4.29 0.41
CA GLU A 10 -5.90 5.22 1.26
C GLU A 10 -7.32 4.72 1.48
N THR A 11 -7.74 4.67 2.73
CA THR A 11 -9.10 4.27 3.08
C THR A 11 -9.75 5.34 3.92
N LYS A 12 -11.07 5.29 3.97
CA LYS A 12 -11.81 6.08 4.91
C LYS A 12 -12.03 5.21 6.14
N GLY A 13 -11.46 5.65 7.25
CA GLY A 13 -11.58 4.90 8.49
C GLY A 13 -10.44 3.91 8.69
N PHE A 14 -10.15 3.67 9.96
CA PHE A 14 -8.99 2.86 10.32
C PHE A 14 -9.28 1.37 10.21
N THR A 15 -10.55 0.96 10.37
CA THR A 15 -10.88 -0.45 10.29
C THR A 15 -10.55 -1.03 8.93
N ALA A 16 -10.94 -0.32 7.86
CA ALA A 16 -10.60 -0.78 6.51
C ALA A 16 -9.08 -0.79 6.32
N MET A 17 -8.39 0.17 6.93
CA MET A 17 -6.94 0.24 6.79
C MET A 17 -6.25 -0.94 7.44
N VAL A 18 -6.73 -1.38 8.60
CA VAL A 18 -6.14 -2.54 9.27
C VAL A 18 -6.27 -3.77 8.38
N GLU A 19 -7.43 -3.94 7.75
CA GLU A 19 -7.62 -5.06 6.84
C GLU A 19 -6.71 -4.96 5.62
N ALA A 20 -6.58 -3.76 5.08
CA ALA A 20 -5.70 -3.57 3.93
C ALA A 20 -4.25 -3.90 4.28
N ALA A 21 -3.77 -3.39 5.40
CA ALA A 21 -2.38 -3.58 5.79
C ALA A 21 -2.08 -5.06 6.04
N ASP A 22 -2.98 -5.73 6.75
CA ASP A 22 -2.80 -7.14 7.03
C ASP A 22 -2.74 -7.95 5.73
N ALA A 23 -3.66 -7.68 4.83
CA ALA A 23 -3.70 -8.40 3.55
C ALA A 23 -2.45 -8.13 2.71
N MET A 24 -1.96 -6.90 2.73
CA MET A 24 -0.79 -6.55 1.94
C MET A 24 0.45 -7.32 2.39
N VAL A 25 0.70 -7.34 3.69
CA VAL A 25 1.93 -7.99 4.17
C VAL A 25 1.84 -9.50 4.09
N LYS A 26 0.62 -10.05 4.03
CA LYS A 26 0.44 -11.48 3.88
C LYS A 26 0.51 -11.92 2.43
N ALA A 27 0.14 -11.06 1.50
CA ALA A 27 0.03 -11.44 0.11
C ALA A 27 1.35 -11.48 -0.63
N ALA A 28 2.31 -10.68 -0.22
CA ALA A 28 3.56 -10.56 -0.95
C ALA A 28 4.67 -10.11 -0.02
N ARG A 29 5.89 -10.22 -0.52
CA ARG A 29 7.04 -9.84 0.29
C ARG A 29 7.24 -8.34 0.19
N VAL A 30 6.52 -7.62 1.01
CA VAL A 30 6.62 -6.17 1.10
C VAL A 30 6.81 -5.78 2.55
N GLU A 31 7.37 -4.61 2.75
CA GLU A 31 7.58 -4.04 4.06
C GLU A 31 6.57 -2.94 4.28
N LEU A 32 5.86 -2.98 5.40
CA LEU A 32 4.97 -1.89 5.75
C LEU A 32 5.82 -0.75 6.29
N VAL A 33 5.85 0.35 5.57
CA VAL A 33 6.64 1.50 5.96
C VAL A 33 5.97 2.27 7.08
N GLY A 34 4.65 2.40 7.00
CA GLY A 34 3.91 3.08 8.06
C GLY A 34 2.52 3.46 7.63
N PHE A 35 1.86 4.11 8.56
CA PHE A 35 0.53 4.67 8.34
C PHE A 35 0.60 6.18 8.48
N GLU A 36 -0.29 6.86 7.78
CA GLU A 36 -0.39 8.29 7.92
C GLU A 36 -1.85 8.68 8.01
N LYS A 37 -2.22 9.41 9.04
CA LYS A 37 -3.56 9.92 9.19
C LYS A 37 -3.59 11.31 8.56
N ILE A 38 -4.48 11.47 7.59
CA ILE A 38 -4.49 12.69 6.81
C ILE A 38 -5.51 13.69 7.33
N GLY A 39 -6.46 13.23 8.12
CA GLY A 39 -7.54 14.07 8.60
C GLY A 39 -8.83 13.66 7.93
N GLY A 40 -9.94 14.07 8.51
CA GLY A 40 -11.26 13.73 7.99
C GLY A 40 -11.58 12.25 8.02
N GLY A 41 -10.84 11.48 8.80
CA GLY A 41 -11.06 10.04 8.86
C GLY A 41 -10.30 9.24 7.82
N TYR A 42 -9.45 9.89 7.03
CA TYR A 42 -8.69 9.21 5.99
C TYR A 42 -7.36 8.73 6.52
N VAL A 43 -6.96 7.54 6.11
CA VAL A 43 -5.71 6.93 6.55
C VAL A 43 -5.02 6.35 5.32
N THR A 44 -3.71 6.55 5.24
CA THR A 44 -2.90 6.00 4.16
C THR A 44 -1.91 4.99 4.75
N ALA A 45 -1.78 3.85 4.11
CA ALA A 45 -0.70 2.91 4.43
C ALA A 45 0.27 2.88 3.27
N ILE A 46 1.53 2.74 3.59
CA ILE A 46 2.60 2.72 2.60
C ILE A 46 3.39 1.45 2.77
N VAL A 47 3.57 0.72 1.68
CA VAL A 47 4.40 -0.48 1.66
C VAL A 47 5.52 -0.29 0.64
N ARG A 48 6.58 -1.06 0.81
CA ARG A 48 7.75 -0.98 -0.05
C ARG A 48 8.19 -2.39 -0.43
N GLY A 49 8.65 -2.55 -1.64
CA GLY A 49 9.16 -3.82 -2.14
C GLY A 49 9.42 -3.73 -3.62
N ASP A 50 9.73 -4.86 -4.25
CA ASP A 50 9.88 -4.77 -5.70
C ASP A 50 8.51 -4.54 -6.34
N VAL A 51 8.51 -4.11 -7.59
CA VAL A 51 7.30 -3.66 -8.26
C VAL A 51 6.23 -4.75 -8.30
N ALA A 52 6.62 -5.98 -8.63
CA ALA A 52 5.63 -7.04 -8.73
C ALA A 52 5.02 -7.37 -7.37
N ALA A 53 5.84 -7.37 -6.32
CA ALA A 53 5.35 -7.64 -4.98
C ALA A 53 4.43 -6.52 -4.50
N VAL A 54 4.79 -5.27 -4.79
CA VAL A 54 3.95 -4.14 -4.38
C VAL A 54 2.62 -4.16 -5.11
N LYS A 55 2.62 -4.48 -6.40
CA LYS A 55 1.36 -4.58 -7.14
C LYS A 55 0.47 -5.68 -6.57
N ALA A 56 1.04 -6.85 -6.30
CA ALA A 56 0.25 -7.94 -5.72
C ALA A 56 -0.27 -7.57 -4.34
N ALA A 57 0.55 -6.92 -3.54
CA ALA A 57 0.16 -6.53 -2.19
C ALA A 57 -0.99 -5.51 -2.23
N THR A 58 -0.86 -4.47 -3.06
CA THR A 58 -1.90 -3.44 -3.08
C THR A 58 -3.21 -3.98 -3.62
N GLU A 59 -3.17 -4.90 -4.57
CA GLU A 59 -4.41 -5.52 -5.05
C GLU A 59 -5.09 -6.33 -3.96
N ALA A 60 -4.31 -7.11 -3.22
CA ALA A 60 -4.87 -7.88 -2.12
C ALA A 60 -5.42 -6.96 -1.02
N GLY A 61 -4.69 -5.90 -0.71
CA GLY A 61 -5.12 -4.95 0.29
C GLY A 61 -6.41 -4.25 -0.09
N GLN A 62 -6.52 -3.86 -1.34
CA GLN A 62 -7.72 -3.20 -1.83
C GLN A 62 -8.93 -4.12 -1.69
N ARG A 63 -8.80 -5.38 -2.13
CA ARG A 63 -9.90 -6.32 -2.02
C ARG A 63 -10.33 -6.55 -0.58
N ALA A 64 -9.36 -6.68 0.32
CA ALA A 64 -9.67 -6.91 1.71
C ALA A 64 -10.36 -5.70 2.34
N ALA A 65 -9.87 -4.52 2.05
CA ALA A 65 -10.42 -3.30 2.63
C ALA A 65 -11.81 -3.01 2.11
N GLU A 66 -12.07 -3.31 0.84
CA GLU A 66 -13.37 -3.05 0.25
C GLU A 66 -14.47 -3.89 0.86
N ARG A 67 -14.13 -4.98 1.51
CA ARG A 67 -15.13 -5.81 2.17
C ARG A 67 -15.64 -5.18 3.47
N VAL A 68 -14.89 -4.28 4.05
CA VAL A 68 -15.25 -3.72 5.36
C VAL A 68 -15.39 -2.20 5.35
N GLY A 69 -15.03 -1.54 4.27
CA GLY A 69 -15.11 -0.10 4.22
C GLY A 69 -14.81 0.43 2.83
N GLU A 70 -14.43 1.68 2.78
CA GLU A 70 -14.24 2.38 1.53
C GLU A 70 -12.76 2.58 1.25
N VAL A 71 -12.32 2.15 0.06
CA VAL A 71 -10.99 2.45 -0.43
C VAL A 71 -11.09 3.69 -1.30
N VAL A 72 -10.32 4.70 -0.94
CA VAL A 72 -10.37 5.98 -1.63
C VAL A 72 -9.43 5.99 -2.82
N SER A 73 -8.23 5.45 -2.64
CA SER A 73 -7.27 5.42 -3.74
C SER A 73 -6.21 4.35 -3.50
N VAL A 74 -5.62 3.90 -4.60
CA VAL A 74 -4.53 2.95 -4.58
C VAL A 74 -3.51 3.43 -5.59
N HIS A 75 -2.25 3.52 -5.19
CA HIS A 75 -1.19 3.95 -6.08
C HIS A 75 -0.01 3.02 -5.96
N VAL A 76 0.62 2.75 -7.10
CA VAL A 76 1.92 2.08 -7.12
C VAL A 76 2.87 3.00 -7.81
N ILE A 77 3.95 3.35 -7.14
CA ILE A 77 4.94 4.26 -7.66
C ILE A 77 6.22 3.48 -7.86
N PRO A 78 6.50 3.04 -9.07
CA PRO A 78 7.76 2.37 -9.33
C PRO A 78 8.88 3.38 -9.15
N ARG A 79 9.88 3.01 -8.40
CA ARG A 79 10.99 3.89 -8.21
C ARG A 79 11.96 3.65 -9.34
N PRO A 80 12.28 4.65 -10.12
CA PRO A 80 13.19 4.42 -11.22
C PRO A 80 14.54 4.01 -10.68
N HIS A 81 15.20 3.18 -11.44
CA HIS A 81 16.55 2.83 -11.14
C HIS A 81 17.38 4.07 -11.33
N VAL A 82 17.91 4.57 -10.28
CA VAL A 82 18.64 5.79 -10.35
C VAL A 82 19.99 5.54 -10.90
N ASN A 83 20.21 6.00 -12.09
CA ASN A 83 21.43 5.89 -12.70
C ASN A 83 22.03 7.17 -12.69
N VAL A 84 22.71 7.43 -11.69
CA VAL A 84 23.24 8.70 -11.55
C VAL A 84 24.49 8.79 -12.29
N ASP A 85 24.53 9.52 -13.16
CA ASP A 85 25.69 9.67 -13.81
C ASP A 85 26.33 10.83 -13.56
#